data_b273b11d494464d479991a258b460750
#
_entry.id   b273b11d494464d479991a258b460750
#
_cell.length_a   1.000
_cell.length_b   1.000
_cell.length_c   1.000
_cell.angle_alpha   90.00
_cell.angle_beta   90.00
_cell.angle_gamma   90.00
#
_symmetry.space_group_name_H-M   'P 1'
#
loop_
_entity.id
_entity.type
_entity.pdbx_description
1 polymer ?
#
loop_
_entity_poly.entity_id
_entity_poly.type
_entity_poly.pdbx_seq_one_letter_code
_entity_poly.pdbx_strand_id
1 'polypeptide(L)'
;RQAQSRIKALERMETIAAAHIDNPFSFSFRECGAAPDPLLQLEDAAAGYVDKPILAGMQLTIRPGERIGLLGRNGAGKSTLIKLLSGRLQPTAGVRREGKGLQLGYFAQHALESLRPEESALQHMLRLDPQTREQDLRNYLGGFDFHGDMATAPCAPFSGGEKSRLALALLIWGKPNLLLLDEPTNHLDLEMRHALTLALQDY
;
A
#
# COMPACT_ATOMS: atom_id res chain seq x y z
N ARG A 1 27.91 -49.60 -10.65
CA ARG A 1 26.55 -49.56 -11.23
C ARG A 1 25.71 -48.41 -10.58
N GLN A 2 25.75 -48.19 -9.26
CA GLN A 2 24.99 -47.12 -8.62
C GLN A 2 25.46 -45.68 -9.00
N ALA A 3 26.77 -45.48 -9.20
CA ALA A 3 27.33 -44.18 -9.61
C ALA A 3 26.87 -43.79 -11.02
N GLN A 4 26.85 -44.72 -11.97
CA GLN A 4 26.37 -44.45 -13.33
C GLN A 4 24.88 -44.18 -13.43
N SER A 5 24.07 -44.78 -12.54
CA SER A 5 22.64 -44.50 -12.44
C SER A 5 22.35 -43.08 -11.92
N ARG A 6 23.17 -42.60 -10.95
CA ARG A 6 23.08 -41.25 -10.43
C ARG A 6 23.53 -40.20 -11.44
N ILE A 7 24.58 -40.46 -12.21
CA ILE A 7 25.04 -39.58 -13.29
C ILE A 7 23.95 -39.42 -14.36
N LYS A 8 23.33 -40.54 -14.81
CA LYS A 8 22.20 -40.50 -15.74
C LYS A 8 20.95 -39.80 -15.18
N ALA A 9 20.73 -39.85 -13.87
CA ALA A 9 19.64 -39.10 -13.22
C ALA A 9 19.94 -37.62 -13.20
N LEU A 10 21.19 -37.21 -12.97
CA LEU A 10 21.64 -35.81 -13.04
C LEU A 10 21.59 -35.26 -14.47
N GLU A 11 21.95 -36.05 -15.47
CA GLU A 11 21.86 -35.65 -16.89
C GLU A 11 20.41 -35.52 -17.38
N ARG A 12 19.45 -36.19 -16.74
CA ARG A 12 18.01 -36.06 -17.00
C ARG A 12 17.34 -34.93 -16.20
N MET A 13 18.02 -34.35 -15.23
CA MET A 13 17.56 -33.12 -14.63
C MET A 13 17.72 -32.02 -15.68
N GLU A 14 16.60 -31.65 -16.32
CA GLU A 14 16.54 -30.42 -17.10
C GLU A 14 17.13 -29.33 -16.24
N THR A 15 18.18 -28.69 -16.73
CA THR A 15 18.65 -27.43 -16.15
C THR A 15 17.45 -26.52 -16.18
N ILE A 16 16.83 -26.25 -15.03
CA ILE A 16 15.84 -25.20 -14.91
C ILE A 16 16.59 -23.97 -15.40
N ALA A 17 16.33 -23.58 -16.65
CA ALA A 17 16.85 -22.34 -17.19
C ALA A 17 16.57 -21.29 -16.10
N ALA A 18 17.61 -20.54 -15.72
CA ALA A 18 17.44 -19.44 -14.80
C ALA A 18 16.18 -18.70 -15.27
N ALA A 19 15.15 -18.71 -14.42
CA ALA A 19 13.90 -18.04 -14.74
C ALA A 19 14.31 -16.70 -15.36
N HIS A 20 13.76 -16.39 -16.53
CA HIS A 20 13.96 -15.08 -17.13
C HIS A 20 13.82 -14.08 -15.98
N ILE A 21 14.89 -13.32 -15.74
CA ILE A 21 14.81 -12.15 -14.90
C ILE A 21 13.99 -11.18 -15.75
N ASP A 22 12.68 -11.40 -15.74
CA ASP A 22 11.73 -10.39 -16.18
C ASP A 22 12.10 -9.15 -15.41
N ASN A 23 12.11 -8.00 -16.06
CA ASN A 23 12.47 -6.73 -15.43
C ASN A 23 11.84 -6.68 -14.04
N PRO A 24 12.63 -6.54 -12.96
CA PRO A 24 12.10 -6.63 -11.62
C PRO A 24 10.97 -5.60 -11.49
N PHE A 25 9.83 -6.04 -10.97
CA PHE A 25 8.70 -5.14 -10.77
C PHE A 25 9.18 -3.92 -9.96
N SER A 26 8.98 -2.74 -10.51
CA SER A 26 9.40 -1.49 -9.87
C SER A 26 8.35 -0.41 -10.10
N PHE A 27 8.18 0.44 -9.13
CA PHE A 27 7.34 1.63 -9.20
C PHE A 27 7.97 2.77 -8.40
N SER A 28 7.54 3.99 -8.66
CA SER A 28 7.90 5.17 -7.88
C SER A 28 6.64 5.92 -7.47
N PHE A 29 6.69 6.57 -6.32
CA PHE A 29 5.65 7.52 -5.95
C PHE A 29 5.75 8.73 -6.88
N ARG A 30 4.60 9.19 -7.35
CA ARG A 30 4.54 10.39 -8.19
C ARG A 30 4.72 11.62 -7.32
N GLU A 31 5.41 12.60 -7.84
CA GLU A 31 5.53 13.89 -7.16
C GLU A 31 4.15 14.44 -6.84
N CYS A 32 3.91 14.69 -5.57
CA CYS A 32 2.77 15.45 -5.11
C CYS A 32 3.05 16.95 -5.29
N GLY A 33 1.99 17.74 -5.46
CA GLY A 33 2.11 19.20 -5.46
C GLY A 33 2.63 19.73 -4.11
N ALA A 34 2.62 21.06 -3.94
CA ALA A 34 3.06 21.68 -2.69
C ALA A 34 2.35 21.07 -1.48
N ALA A 35 3.11 20.45 -0.59
CA ALA A 35 2.62 19.87 0.63
C ALA A 35 2.43 20.98 1.71
N PRO A 36 1.35 20.94 2.51
CA PRO A 36 1.19 21.88 3.61
C PRO A 36 2.21 21.62 4.73
N ASP A 37 2.63 22.65 5.44
CA ASP A 37 3.43 22.55 6.66
C ASP A 37 2.70 23.23 7.81
N PRO A 38 2.27 22.48 8.81
CA PRO A 38 2.35 21.04 8.95
C PRO A 38 1.34 20.25 8.08
N LEU A 39 1.65 18.97 7.80
CA LEU A 39 0.73 18.04 7.14
C LEU A 39 -0.45 17.69 8.04
N LEU A 40 -0.15 17.33 9.29
CA LEU A 40 -1.14 16.89 10.27
C LEU A 40 -0.69 17.19 11.70
N GLN A 41 -1.62 17.57 12.56
CA GLN A 41 -1.37 17.81 13.98
C GLN A 41 -2.39 17.09 14.86
N LEU A 42 -1.91 16.56 15.98
CA LEU A 42 -2.70 16.11 17.11
C LEU A 42 -2.37 17.00 18.32
N GLU A 43 -3.39 17.56 18.96
CA GLU A 43 -3.25 18.38 20.16
C GLU A 43 -4.11 17.78 21.28
N ASP A 44 -3.47 17.30 22.34
CA ASP A 44 -4.09 16.61 23.48
C ASP A 44 -5.09 15.52 23.06
N ALA A 45 -4.82 14.90 21.92
CA ALA A 45 -5.75 13.97 21.32
C ALA A 45 -5.83 12.68 22.11
N ALA A 46 -7.06 12.22 22.35
CA ALA A 46 -7.36 10.91 22.89
C ALA A 46 -8.16 10.10 21.88
N ALA A 47 -7.96 8.79 21.86
CA ALA A 47 -8.70 7.87 21.01
C ALA A 47 -8.89 6.52 21.67
N GLY A 48 -10.01 5.89 21.35
CA GLY A 48 -10.38 4.58 21.87
C GLY A 48 -11.71 4.13 21.30
N TYR A 49 -12.20 3.04 21.82
CA TYR A 49 -13.51 2.48 21.49
C TYR A 49 -14.43 2.62 22.69
N VAL A 50 -15.72 2.41 22.50
CA VAL A 50 -16.73 2.51 23.56
C VAL A 50 -16.21 1.78 24.82
N ASP A 51 -16.13 2.48 25.95
CA ASP A 51 -15.66 2.01 27.26
C ASP A 51 -14.16 1.70 27.39
N LYS A 52 -13.33 1.91 26.34
CA LYS A 52 -11.90 1.64 26.44
C LYS A 52 -11.06 2.72 25.76
N PRO A 53 -10.61 3.75 26.51
CA PRO A 53 -9.60 4.67 26.00
C PRO A 53 -8.28 3.90 25.79
N ILE A 54 -7.68 4.07 24.59
CA ILE A 54 -6.43 3.40 24.22
C ILE A 54 -5.28 4.39 24.18
N LEU A 55 -5.53 5.57 23.67
CA LEU A 55 -4.57 6.67 23.56
C LEU A 55 -5.11 7.88 24.30
N ALA A 56 -4.24 8.60 25.01
CA ALA A 56 -4.59 9.81 25.73
C ALA A 56 -3.44 10.82 25.68
N GLY A 57 -3.78 12.12 25.64
CA GLY A 57 -2.80 13.19 25.71
C GLY A 57 -1.78 13.18 24.56
N MET A 58 -2.19 12.76 23.38
CA MET A 58 -1.29 12.67 22.23
C MET A 58 -0.97 14.06 21.69
N GLN A 59 0.33 14.37 21.65
CA GLN A 59 0.88 15.55 21.01
C GLN A 59 1.76 15.08 19.85
N LEU A 60 1.39 15.37 18.62
CA LEU A 60 2.14 14.97 17.43
C LEU A 60 1.96 16.01 16.34
N THR A 61 3.06 16.40 15.72
CA THR A 61 3.04 17.23 14.50
C THR A 61 3.82 16.47 13.43
N ILE A 62 3.22 16.28 12.26
CA ILE A 62 3.85 15.63 11.10
C ILE A 62 4.09 16.68 10.04
N ARG A 63 5.34 16.80 9.58
CA ARG A 63 5.78 17.76 8.58
C ARG A 63 6.20 17.06 7.28
N PRO A 64 6.24 17.77 6.15
CA PRO A 64 6.76 17.23 4.91
C PRO A 64 8.18 16.69 5.06
N GLY A 65 8.43 15.52 4.44
CA GLY A 65 9.72 14.85 4.46
C GLY A 65 10.07 14.10 5.75
N GLU A 66 9.23 14.14 6.79
CA GLU A 66 9.46 13.35 8.00
C GLU A 66 9.14 11.87 7.76
N ARG A 67 10.00 11.00 8.32
CA ARG A 67 9.84 9.54 8.31
C ARG A 67 9.73 9.04 9.74
N ILE A 68 8.56 8.59 10.11
CA ILE A 68 8.24 8.20 11.48
C ILE A 68 8.00 6.69 11.58
N GLY A 69 8.85 5.99 12.33
CA GLY A 69 8.66 4.57 12.65
C GLY A 69 7.86 4.39 13.93
N LEU A 70 6.72 3.70 13.83
CA LEU A 70 5.86 3.40 14.98
C LEU A 70 6.17 2.02 15.54
N LEU A 71 6.86 1.97 16.67
CA LEU A 71 7.28 0.74 17.34
C LEU A 71 6.49 0.50 18.63
N GLY A 72 6.20 -0.75 18.93
CA GLY A 72 5.51 -1.12 20.15
C GLY A 72 4.96 -2.54 20.11
N ARG A 73 4.62 -3.08 21.31
CA ARG A 73 4.04 -4.42 21.46
C ARG A 73 2.68 -4.51 20.78
N ASN A 74 2.24 -5.73 20.45
CA ASN A 74 0.88 -5.96 19.98
C ASN A 74 -0.13 -5.49 21.03
N GLY A 75 -1.18 -4.80 20.59
CA GLY A 75 -2.17 -4.19 21.49
C GLY A 75 -1.77 -2.85 22.11
N ALA A 76 -0.57 -2.30 21.82
CA ALA A 76 -0.13 -1.01 22.36
C ALA A 76 -0.86 0.23 21.77
N GLY A 77 -1.78 0.03 20.81
CA GLY A 77 -2.54 1.12 20.22
C GLY A 77 -1.97 1.64 18.89
N LYS A 78 -0.98 0.97 18.27
CA LYS A 78 -0.39 1.39 16.99
C LYS A 78 -1.44 1.59 15.90
N SER A 79 -2.27 0.60 15.64
CA SER A 79 -3.34 0.68 14.64
C SER A 79 -4.44 1.69 15.03
N THR A 80 -4.65 1.92 16.34
CA THR A 80 -5.56 2.97 16.82
C THR A 80 -5.01 4.36 16.48
N LEU A 81 -3.71 4.57 16.69
CA LEU A 81 -3.04 5.81 16.29
C LEU A 81 -3.10 6.03 14.79
N ILE A 82 -2.81 5.01 13.99
CA ILE A 82 -2.89 5.11 12.52
C ILE A 82 -4.33 5.41 12.07
N LYS A 83 -5.34 4.78 12.66
CA LYS A 83 -6.75 5.09 12.39
C LYS A 83 -7.13 6.52 12.80
N LEU A 84 -6.60 7.03 13.91
CA LEU A 84 -6.76 8.44 14.33
C LEU A 84 -6.09 9.36 13.30
N LEU A 85 -4.85 9.09 12.92
CA LEU A 85 -4.11 9.88 11.93
C LEU A 85 -4.79 9.86 10.56
N SER A 86 -5.36 8.72 10.15
CA SER A 86 -6.08 8.59 8.88
C SER A 86 -7.49 9.20 8.89
N GLY A 87 -7.98 9.68 10.03
CA GLY A 87 -9.34 10.21 10.18
C GLY A 87 -10.44 9.13 10.22
N ARG A 88 -10.07 7.85 10.16
CA ARG A 88 -11.02 6.71 10.28
C ARG A 88 -11.55 6.54 11.70
N LEU A 89 -10.82 7.06 12.68
CA LEU A 89 -11.24 7.16 14.06
C LEU A 89 -11.22 8.63 14.47
N GLN A 90 -12.33 9.11 15.00
CA GLN A 90 -12.40 10.49 15.52
C GLN A 90 -11.77 10.54 16.91
N PRO A 91 -11.10 11.64 17.28
CA PRO A 91 -10.62 11.82 18.64
C PRO A 91 -11.78 11.89 19.63
N THR A 92 -11.63 11.21 20.77
CA THR A 92 -12.60 11.29 21.89
C THR A 92 -12.37 12.51 22.76
N ALA A 93 -11.16 13.09 22.73
CA ALA A 93 -10.79 14.37 23.33
C ALA A 93 -9.62 14.98 22.54
N GLY A 94 -9.40 16.28 22.72
CA GLY A 94 -8.39 17.01 21.96
C GLY A 94 -8.80 17.25 20.52
N VAL A 95 -7.83 17.58 19.67
CA VAL A 95 -8.09 17.97 18.28
C VAL A 95 -7.13 17.27 17.33
N ARG A 96 -7.64 16.86 16.18
CA ARG A 96 -6.90 16.46 15.00
C ARG A 96 -7.09 17.50 13.91
N ARG A 97 -5.99 18.08 13.42
CA ARG A 97 -6.01 19.11 12.37
C ARG A 97 -5.23 18.65 11.14
N GLU A 98 -5.81 18.87 9.99
CA GLU A 98 -5.18 18.61 8.69
C GLU A 98 -4.71 19.93 8.06
N GLY A 99 -3.51 19.89 7.49
CA GLY A 99 -3.01 20.97 6.65
C GLY A 99 -3.86 21.10 5.38
N LYS A 100 -4.08 22.32 4.91
CA LYS A 100 -4.85 22.57 3.69
C LYS A 100 -4.09 22.00 2.47
N GLY A 101 -4.67 21.02 1.82
CA GLY A 101 -4.02 20.28 0.71
C GLY A 101 -3.36 18.97 1.14
N LEU A 102 -3.63 18.50 2.36
CA LEU A 102 -3.25 17.14 2.77
C LEU A 102 -3.89 16.12 1.83
N GLN A 103 -3.05 15.29 1.21
CA GLN A 103 -3.43 14.10 0.44
C GLN A 103 -2.90 12.88 1.16
N LEU A 104 -3.78 12.24 1.90
CA LEU A 104 -3.42 11.11 2.76
C LEU A 104 -3.57 9.80 2.02
N GLY A 105 -2.47 9.05 1.93
CA GLY A 105 -2.45 7.67 1.50
C GLY A 105 -2.44 6.72 2.70
N TYR A 106 -3.39 5.80 2.78
CA TYR A 106 -3.45 4.82 3.84
C TYR A 106 -3.43 3.41 3.27
N PHE A 107 -2.36 2.69 3.58
CA PHE A 107 -2.20 1.27 3.23
C PHE A 107 -2.17 0.43 4.50
N ALA A 108 -3.18 -0.39 4.68
CA ALA A 108 -3.32 -1.28 5.82
C ALA A 108 -3.80 -2.65 5.37
N GLN A 109 -3.78 -3.62 6.26
CA GLN A 109 -4.33 -4.95 6.06
C GLN A 109 -5.77 -4.90 5.49
N HIS A 110 -6.56 -3.91 5.94
CA HIS A 110 -7.92 -3.68 5.46
C HIS A 110 -8.01 -2.86 4.15
N ALA A 111 -6.89 -2.50 3.52
CA ALA A 111 -6.93 -1.84 2.21
C ALA A 111 -7.58 -2.74 1.16
N LEU A 112 -7.47 -4.05 1.31
CA LEU A 112 -8.10 -5.05 0.45
C LEU A 112 -9.64 -5.03 0.58
N GLU A 113 -10.17 -4.71 1.75
CA GLU A 113 -11.61 -4.61 2.03
C GLU A 113 -12.25 -3.39 1.35
N SER A 114 -11.43 -2.41 0.93
CA SER A 114 -11.90 -1.23 0.20
C SER A 114 -12.11 -1.50 -1.29
N LEU A 115 -11.58 -2.60 -1.80
CA LEU A 115 -11.81 -3.02 -3.18
C LEU A 115 -13.22 -3.56 -3.32
N ARG A 116 -13.89 -3.19 -4.39
CA ARG A 116 -15.20 -3.71 -4.74
C ARG A 116 -15.06 -4.96 -5.60
N PRO A 117 -15.44 -6.12 -5.09
CA PRO A 117 -15.19 -7.39 -5.78
C PRO A 117 -15.78 -7.47 -7.19
N GLU A 118 -16.89 -6.81 -7.41
CA GLU A 118 -17.62 -6.75 -8.68
C GLU A 118 -17.01 -5.78 -9.70
N GLU A 119 -16.16 -4.86 -9.26
CA GLU A 119 -15.47 -3.91 -10.14
C GLU A 119 -14.13 -4.46 -10.60
N SER A 120 -13.74 -4.08 -11.82
CA SER A 120 -12.41 -4.38 -12.36
C SER A 120 -11.35 -3.41 -11.84
N ALA A 121 -10.06 -3.75 -12.06
CA ALA A 121 -8.95 -2.85 -11.76
C ALA A 121 -9.12 -1.49 -12.47
N LEU A 122 -9.51 -1.52 -13.74
CA LEU A 122 -9.75 -0.32 -14.53
C LEU A 122 -10.93 0.51 -14.00
N GLN A 123 -12.01 -0.14 -13.56
CA GLN A 123 -13.17 0.57 -12.98
C GLN A 123 -12.81 1.27 -11.67
N HIS A 124 -11.97 0.65 -10.84
CA HIS A 124 -11.43 1.31 -9.64
C HIS A 124 -10.63 2.56 -9.98
N MET A 125 -9.79 2.50 -11.03
CA MET A 125 -9.01 3.65 -11.50
C MET A 125 -9.91 4.76 -12.06
N LEU A 126 -10.88 4.42 -12.91
CA LEU A 126 -11.83 5.38 -13.48
C LEU A 126 -12.68 6.07 -12.41
N ARG A 127 -13.02 5.37 -11.32
CA ARG A 127 -13.72 5.97 -10.19
C ARG A 127 -12.83 6.95 -9.42
N LEU A 128 -11.54 6.65 -9.31
CA LEU A 128 -10.57 7.51 -8.64
C LEU A 128 -10.23 8.74 -9.47
N ASP A 129 -10.10 8.57 -10.78
CA ASP A 129 -9.75 9.63 -11.72
C ASP A 129 -10.55 9.49 -13.03
N PRO A 130 -11.79 10.03 -13.04
CA PRO A 130 -12.67 9.93 -14.21
C PRO A 130 -12.27 10.83 -15.38
N GLN A 131 -11.29 11.73 -15.20
CA GLN A 131 -10.86 12.67 -16.23
C GLN A 131 -9.69 12.13 -17.05
N THR A 132 -8.94 11.18 -16.51
CA THR A 132 -7.82 10.57 -17.23
C THR A 132 -8.33 9.61 -18.30
N ARG A 133 -7.66 9.61 -19.47
CA ARG A 133 -8.00 8.72 -20.57
C ARG A 133 -7.85 7.26 -20.15
N GLU A 134 -8.82 6.43 -20.51
CA GLU A 134 -8.82 5.01 -20.21
C GLU A 134 -7.53 4.31 -20.62
N GLN A 135 -6.97 4.65 -21.79
CA GLN A 135 -5.73 4.05 -22.27
C GLN A 135 -4.54 4.34 -21.33
N ASP A 136 -4.47 5.54 -20.76
CA ASP A 136 -3.40 5.93 -19.84
C ASP A 136 -3.53 5.17 -18.52
N LEU A 137 -4.77 4.95 -18.05
CA LEU A 137 -5.06 4.12 -16.88
C LEU A 137 -4.71 2.65 -17.13
N ARG A 138 -4.99 2.11 -18.32
CA ARG A 138 -4.59 0.75 -18.71
C ARG A 138 -3.07 0.60 -18.76
N ASN A 139 -2.37 1.57 -19.34
CA ASN A 139 -0.91 1.57 -19.41
C ASN A 139 -0.30 1.60 -18.00
N TYR A 140 -0.87 2.42 -17.10
CA TYR A 140 -0.45 2.47 -15.72
C TYR A 140 -0.68 1.14 -14.99
N LEU A 141 -1.87 0.55 -15.14
CA LEU A 141 -2.20 -0.75 -14.57
C LEU A 141 -1.30 -1.85 -15.11
N GLY A 142 -0.89 -1.77 -16.38
CA GLY A 142 0.09 -2.67 -16.97
C GLY A 142 1.44 -2.66 -16.23
N GLY A 143 1.87 -1.50 -15.72
CA GLY A 143 3.05 -1.38 -14.84
C GLY A 143 2.89 -2.10 -13.50
N PHE A 144 1.67 -2.47 -13.12
CA PHE A 144 1.35 -3.29 -11.95
C PHE A 144 0.91 -4.71 -12.31
N ASP A 145 1.24 -5.16 -13.53
CA ASP A 145 0.94 -6.50 -14.05
C ASP A 145 -0.55 -6.81 -14.22
N PHE A 146 -1.37 -5.77 -14.43
CA PHE A 146 -2.77 -5.92 -14.83
C PHE A 146 -2.91 -5.71 -16.33
N HIS A 147 -2.79 -6.78 -17.11
CA HIS A 147 -2.83 -6.75 -18.57
C HIS A 147 -4.12 -7.35 -19.12
N GLY A 148 -4.53 -6.92 -20.32
CA GLY A 148 -5.63 -7.51 -21.07
C GLY A 148 -6.91 -7.65 -20.24
N ASP A 149 -7.45 -8.87 -20.20
CA ASP A 149 -8.68 -9.20 -19.49
C ASP A 149 -8.57 -9.01 -17.98
N MET A 150 -7.39 -9.18 -17.40
CA MET A 150 -7.17 -8.98 -15.97
C MET A 150 -7.43 -7.54 -15.53
N ALA A 151 -7.17 -6.56 -16.39
CA ALA A 151 -7.45 -5.16 -16.11
C ALA A 151 -8.96 -4.85 -16.16
N THR A 152 -9.76 -5.65 -16.89
CA THR A 152 -11.17 -5.37 -17.18
C THR A 152 -12.15 -6.34 -16.54
N ALA A 153 -11.69 -7.51 -16.11
CA ALA A 153 -12.52 -8.46 -15.38
C ALA A 153 -12.70 -8.04 -13.91
N PRO A 154 -13.82 -8.44 -13.27
CA PRO A 154 -14.04 -8.21 -11.84
C PRO A 154 -12.88 -8.73 -10.98
N CYS A 155 -12.52 -8.01 -9.92
CA CYS A 155 -11.40 -8.38 -9.06
C CYS A 155 -11.77 -9.40 -7.96
N ALA A 156 -13.00 -9.89 -7.93
CA ALA A 156 -13.43 -10.93 -6.98
C ALA A 156 -12.48 -12.14 -6.93
N PRO A 157 -12.09 -12.76 -8.09
CA PRO A 157 -11.23 -13.94 -8.12
C PRO A 157 -9.76 -13.65 -7.86
N PHE A 158 -9.35 -12.39 -7.73
CA PHE A 158 -7.95 -12.05 -7.50
C PHE A 158 -7.43 -12.67 -6.21
N SER A 159 -6.21 -13.19 -6.27
CA SER A 159 -5.45 -13.63 -5.10
C SER A 159 -5.20 -12.47 -4.12
N GLY A 160 -4.79 -12.79 -2.89
CA GLY A 160 -4.43 -11.76 -1.91
C GLY A 160 -3.29 -10.85 -2.40
N GLY A 161 -2.30 -11.40 -3.10
CA GLY A 161 -1.19 -10.65 -3.69
C GLY A 161 -1.65 -9.70 -4.80
N GLU A 162 -2.49 -10.16 -5.73
CA GLU A 162 -3.07 -9.34 -6.80
C GLU A 162 -3.94 -8.21 -6.25
N LYS A 163 -4.76 -8.49 -5.24
CA LYS A 163 -5.54 -7.46 -4.54
C LYS A 163 -4.65 -6.42 -3.86
N SER A 164 -3.56 -6.86 -3.22
CA SER A 164 -2.59 -5.95 -2.58
C SER A 164 -1.89 -5.07 -3.62
N ARG A 165 -1.54 -5.65 -4.77
CA ARG A 165 -0.94 -4.94 -5.91
C ARG A 165 -1.89 -3.89 -6.47
N LEU A 166 -3.18 -4.23 -6.63
CA LEU A 166 -4.20 -3.27 -7.05
C LEU A 166 -4.39 -2.14 -6.03
N ALA A 167 -4.49 -2.47 -4.75
CA ALA A 167 -4.63 -1.46 -3.69
C ALA A 167 -3.44 -0.50 -3.65
N LEU A 168 -2.22 -1.03 -3.88
CA LEU A 168 -1.01 -0.21 -3.96
C LEU A 168 -1.01 0.67 -5.22
N ALA A 169 -1.43 0.15 -6.37
CA ALA A 169 -1.57 0.94 -7.59
C ALA A 169 -2.54 2.12 -7.40
N LEU A 170 -3.69 1.88 -6.79
CA LEU A 170 -4.67 2.93 -6.49
C LEU A 170 -4.11 3.98 -5.52
N LEU A 171 -3.38 3.53 -4.49
CA LEU A 171 -2.74 4.42 -3.52
C LEU A 171 -1.73 5.37 -4.18
N ILE A 172 -0.84 4.82 -5.01
CA ILE A 172 0.21 5.58 -5.69
C ILE A 172 -0.38 6.55 -6.71
N TRP A 173 -1.45 6.16 -7.42
CA TRP A 173 -2.15 7.05 -8.34
C TRP A 173 -2.68 8.29 -7.66
N GLY A 174 -3.16 8.15 -6.42
CA GLY A 174 -3.68 9.25 -5.60
C GLY A 174 -2.65 10.32 -5.21
N LYS A 175 -1.37 10.13 -5.50
CA LYS A 175 -0.25 11.06 -5.21
C LYS A 175 -0.28 11.57 -3.75
N PRO A 176 -0.26 10.69 -2.76
CA PRO A 176 -0.32 11.11 -1.37
C PRO A 176 0.90 11.96 -1.02
N ASN A 177 0.73 12.97 -0.15
CA ASN A 177 1.82 13.72 0.47
C ASN A 177 2.03 13.34 1.95
N LEU A 178 1.17 12.50 2.49
CA LEU A 178 1.36 11.78 3.74
C LEU A 178 0.97 10.31 3.54
N LEU A 179 1.91 9.41 3.79
CA LEU A 179 1.70 7.98 3.65
C LEU A 179 1.64 7.31 5.02
N LEU A 180 0.55 6.63 5.32
CA LEU A 180 0.39 5.83 6.51
C LEU A 180 0.40 4.35 6.12
N LEU A 181 1.36 3.60 6.68
CA LEU A 181 1.56 2.19 6.41
C LEU A 181 1.35 1.38 7.70
N ASP A 182 0.37 0.48 7.71
CA ASP A 182 0.10 -0.43 8.83
C ASP A 182 0.36 -1.87 8.38
N GLU A 183 1.51 -2.42 8.78
CA GLU A 183 1.98 -3.76 8.39
C GLU A 183 1.94 -4.01 6.87
N PRO A 184 2.51 -3.12 6.05
CA PRO A 184 2.31 -3.13 4.59
C PRO A 184 2.86 -4.37 3.89
N THR A 185 3.74 -5.12 4.56
CA THR A 185 4.41 -6.28 3.96
C THR A 185 3.64 -7.59 4.10
N ASN A 186 2.60 -7.66 4.94
CA ASN A 186 1.96 -8.93 5.31
C ASN A 186 1.31 -9.67 4.13
N HIS A 187 0.88 -8.97 3.09
CA HIS A 187 0.20 -9.55 1.94
C HIS A 187 0.93 -9.32 0.62
N LEU A 188 2.17 -8.82 0.69
CA LEU A 188 3.01 -8.59 -0.48
C LEU A 188 3.96 -9.77 -0.67
N ASP A 189 4.15 -10.20 -1.91
CA ASP A 189 5.22 -11.10 -2.30
C ASP A 189 6.61 -10.44 -2.18
N LEU A 190 7.68 -11.19 -2.41
CA LEU A 190 9.04 -10.69 -2.24
C LEU A 190 9.37 -9.54 -3.21
N GLU A 191 8.88 -9.63 -4.45
CA GLU A 191 9.14 -8.60 -5.47
C GLU A 191 8.44 -7.29 -5.10
N MET A 192 7.18 -7.36 -4.70
CA MET A 192 6.41 -6.20 -4.25
C MET A 192 6.99 -5.57 -2.99
N ARG A 193 7.47 -6.38 -2.02
CA ARG A 193 8.16 -5.85 -0.82
C ARG A 193 9.42 -5.09 -1.19
N HIS A 194 10.22 -5.65 -2.11
CA HIS A 194 11.44 -5.01 -2.59
C HIS A 194 11.12 -3.71 -3.32
N ALA A 195 10.16 -3.74 -4.25
CA ALA A 195 9.73 -2.56 -4.99
C ALA A 195 9.19 -1.45 -4.05
N LEU A 196 8.36 -1.81 -3.06
CA LEU A 196 7.86 -0.87 -2.06
C LEU A 196 9.01 -0.27 -1.23
N THR A 197 9.98 -1.08 -0.83
CA THR A 197 11.14 -0.61 -0.05
C THR A 197 11.95 0.41 -0.85
N LEU A 198 12.22 0.14 -2.13
CA LEU A 198 12.94 1.07 -3.01
C LEU A 198 12.11 2.35 -3.23
N ALA A 199 10.83 2.23 -3.54
CA ALA A 199 9.97 3.39 -3.76
C ALA A 199 9.85 4.30 -2.52
N LEU A 200 9.89 3.72 -1.31
CA LEU A 200 9.86 4.48 -0.06
C LEU A 200 11.19 5.20 0.23
N GLN A 201 12.31 4.81 -0.37
CA GLN A 201 13.58 5.54 -0.21
C GLN A 201 13.55 6.89 -0.91
N ASP A 202 12.81 6.98 -2.01
CA ASP A 202 12.69 8.18 -2.83
C ASP A 202 11.45 9.04 -2.50
N TYR A 203 10.62 8.58 -1.57
CA TYR A 203 9.38 9.24 -1.16
C TYR A 203 9.56 10.42 -0.20
#